data_af30fed2f82b475f55b0f34bf58da143
#
_entry.id   af30fed2f82b475f55b0f34bf58da143
#
_cell.length_a   1.000
_cell.length_b   1.000
_cell.length_c   1.000
_cell.angle_alpha   90.00
_cell.angle_beta   90.00
_cell.angle_gamma   90.00
#
_symmetry.space_group_name_H-M   'P 1'
#
loop_
_entity.id
_entity.type
_entity.pdbx_description
1 polymer ?
#
loop_
_entity_poly.entity_id
_entity_poly.type
_entity_poly.pdbx_seq_one_letter_code
_entity_poly.pdbx_strand_id
1 'polypeptide(L)'
;MAAMLCAALLLASCGGGQRDAGSDPSNGASGGDGDGRQPVRAFEKAHVISKQSGKWLITEYVETGANASVRAISFTVSEDTELTDREGNAVRPDDIAIGSQVEVWHDGVVAESYPEQARAVKIVLLDGALEQGDGMIGRAQAAGAALESALASEPAGIWAVKDARFNEELAYWTLNLASHSAPDEPMEVRVDGLSGKVFPVPAAENEAFRVFTPAPDTVLGNSFTVEGQARVFEAAFTWQLEDGHHILAEGHAMADEGAPAWGNFKLDIHFEKATQPNMMLLLYVHSAKDGSIEHQLVVPLKVREDLMDTTLTAP
;
A
#
# COMPACT_ATOMS: atom_id res chain seq x y z
N MET A 1 -51.46 37.95 -17.12
CA MET A 1 -52.88 37.49 -17.09
C MET A 1 -52.96 36.43 -16.03
N ALA A 2 -53.57 36.82 -15.00
CA ALA A 2 -54.70 36.26 -14.24
C ALA A 2 -54.27 35.03 -13.44
N ALA A 3 -54.11 35.07 -12.15
CA ALA A 3 -54.99 35.42 -11.04
C ALA A 3 -55.93 34.23 -10.68
N MET A 4 -55.88 33.79 -9.49
CA MET A 4 -56.88 33.84 -8.37
C MET A 4 -56.86 32.49 -7.65
N LEU A 5 -56.67 32.39 -6.39
CA LEU A 5 -57.20 32.90 -5.11
C LEU A 5 -58.19 31.93 -4.45
N CYS A 6 -58.09 31.84 -3.15
CA CYS A 6 -59.04 31.44 -2.11
C CYS A 6 -59.21 29.96 -1.79
N ALA A 7 -59.49 29.52 -0.55
CA ALA A 7 -59.60 30.17 0.75
C ALA A 7 -59.62 29.08 1.84
N ALA A 8 -59.38 29.50 3.03
CA ALA A 8 -59.44 28.76 4.30
C ALA A 8 -60.85 28.30 4.68
N LEU A 9 -60.91 27.25 5.57
CA LEU A 9 -61.95 27.22 6.62
C LEU A 9 -61.49 26.34 7.79
N LEU A 10 -61.46 26.96 8.95
CA LEU A 10 -61.36 26.42 10.29
C LEU A 10 -62.68 25.75 10.69
N LEU A 11 -62.63 24.64 11.46
CA LEU A 11 -63.65 24.35 12.47
C LEU A 11 -63.05 23.52 13.60
N ALA A 12 -63.06 24.10 14.80
CA ALA A 12 -62.80 23.49 16.08
C ALA A 12 -64.04 22.75 16.58
N SER A 13 -63.84 21.64 17.27
CA SER A 13 -64.86 21.09 18.19
C SER A 13 -64.21 20.45 19.41
N CYS A 14 -64.55 21.00 20.56
CA CYS A 14 -64.30 20.48 21.90
C CYS A 14 -65.32 19.41 22.33
N GLY A 15 -64.91 18.52 23.20
CA GLY A 15 -65.74 17.64 24.06
C GLY A 15 -64.88 16.49 24.54
N GLY A 16 -64.53 16.29 25.73
CA GLY A 16 -65.11 16.39 27.04
C GLY A 16 -65.38 15.01 27.64
N GLY A 17 -64.50 14.57 28.60
CA GLY A 17 -64.87 13.76 29.75
C GLY A 17 -64.85 12.24 29.65
N GLN A 18 -63.97 11.53 30.37
CA GLN A 18 -64.33 10.78 31.61
C GLN A 18 -63.16 9.87 32.04
N ARG A 19 -62.90 9.89 33.33
CA ARG A 19 -61.92 9.02 34.01
C ARG A 19 -62.58 7.66 34.25
N ASP A 20 -61.75 6.59 34.07
CA ASP A 20 -61.91 5.42 34.96
C ASP A 20 -60.54 4.76 35.16
N ALA A 21 -60.32 4.40 36.42
CA ALA A 21 -59.12 3.77 36.95
C ALA A 21 -59.18 2.24 36.79
N GLY A 22 -58.07 1.60 36.58
CA GLY A 22 -57.98 0.16 36.76
C GLY A 22 -56.77 -0.54 36.21
N SER A 23 -55.87 -0.92 37.13
CA SER A 23 -55.00 -2.09 37.14
C SER A 23 -53.85 -2.17 36.16
N ASP A 24 -52.67 -1.98 36.73
CA ASP A 24 -51.34 -2.49 36.34
C ASP A 24 -51.35 -4.02 36.15
N PRO A 25 -50.63 -4.54 35.16
CA PRO A 25 -49.62 -5.54 35.48
C PRO A 25 -48.26 -5.21 34.85
N SER A 26 -47.30 -5.13 35.72
CA SER A 26 -45.86 -5.26 35.48
C SER A 26 -45.56 -6.32 34.41
N ASN A 27 -44.97 -5.89 33.30
CA ASN A 27 -44.19 -6.80 32.49
C ASN A 27 -42.90 -6.06 32.04
N GLY A 28 -41.80 -6.46 32.63
CA GLY A 28 -40.48 -5.95 32.30
C GLY A 28 -40.12 -6.24 30.85
N ALA A 29 -40.06 -5.21 30.06
CA ALA A 29 -39.38 -5.23 28.81
C ALA A 29 -38.09 -4.45 29.03
N SER A 30 -36.96 -5.17 29.01
CA SER A 30 -35.63 -4.59 28.91
C SER A 30 -35.60 -3.79 27.62
N GLY A 31 -35.79 -2.48 27.74
CA GLY A 31 -35.60 -1.55 26.64
C GLY A 31 -34.11 -1.45 26.30
N GLY A 32 -33.75 -2.00 25.22
CA GLY A 32 -32.54 -1.52 24.52
C GLY A 32 -32.85 -0.10 24.04
N ASP A 33 -32.18 0.90 24.60
CA ASP A 33 -32.18 2.27 24.11
C ASP A 33 -31.48 2.30 22.73
N GLY A 34 -32.17 1.86 21.70
CA GLY A 34 -31.84 2.19 20.33
C GLY A 34 -32.38 3.60 20.07
N ASP A 35 -31.50 4.61 20.16
CA ASP A 35 -31.75 5.92 19.56
C ASP A 35 -32.12 5.65 18.09
N GLY A 36 -33.35 5.89 17.66
CA GLY A 36 -33.90 5.50 16.36
C GLY A 36 -33.28 6.19 15.15
N ARG A 37 -31.99 6.54 15.24
CA ARG A 37 -31.22 7.08 14.14
C ARG A 37 -30.87 5.97 13.16
N GLN A 38 -31.01 6.28 11.88
CA GLN A 38 -30.59 5.37 10.81
C GLN A 38 -29.05 5.35 10.72
N PRO A 39 -28.43 4.18 10.54
CA PRO A 39 -27.00 4.09 10.26
C PRO A 39 -26.60 4.94 9.06
N VAL A 40 -25.52 5.69 9.18
CA VAL A 40 -24.96 6.53 8.12
C VAL A 40 -23.66 5.90 7.63
N ARG A 41 -23.53 5.71 6.32
CA ARG A 41 -22.29 5.20 5.74
C ARG A 41 -21.22 6.28 5.77
N ALA A 42 -20.13 6.03 6.50
CA ALA A 42 -18.97 6.90 6.60
C ALA A 42 -18.03 6.70 5.42
N PHE A 43 -17.73 5.43 5.09
CA PHE A 43 -16.75 5.04 4.08
C PHE A 43 -17.29 3.93 3.17
N GLU A 44 -16.85 3.95 1.90
CA GLU A 44 -17.14 2.91 0.91
C GLU A 44 -15.93 1.98 0.65
N LYS A 45 -14.71 2.52 0.70
CA LYS A 45 -13.46 1.79 0.38
C LYS A 45 -12.31 2.32 1.20
N ALA A 46 -12.49 2.31 2.51
CA ALA A 46 -11.46 2.76 3.44
C ALA A 46 -10.56 1.60 3.89
N HIS A 47 -9.45 1.92 4.53
CA HIS A 47 -8.52 0.93 5.07
C HIS A 47 -8.39 1.05 6.58
N VAL A 48 -8.28 -0.09 7.24
CA VAL A 48 -7.97 -0.17 8.67
C VAL A 48 -6.49 0.14 8.87
N ILE A 49 -6.18 1.23 9.60
CA ILE A 49 -4.81 1.72 9.81
C ILE A 49 -4.26 1.27 11.16
N SER A 50 -5.10 1.29 12.19
CA SER A 50 -4.73 0.77 13.51
C SER A 50 -5.92 0.23 14.28
N LYS A 51 -5.63 -0.69 15.21
CA LYS A 51 -6.62 -1.31 16.10
C LYS A 51 -6.05 -1.31 17.51
N GLN A 52 -6.63 -0.55 18.42
CA GLN A 52 -6.19 -0.48 19.81
C GLN A 52 -7.38 -0.42 20.75
N SER A 53 -7.50 -1.37 21.66
CA SER A 53 -8.48 -1.34 22.78
C SER A 53 -9.91 -0.98 22.33
N GLY A 54 -10.42 -1.60 21.26
CA GLY A 54 -11.76 -1.34 20.73
C GLY A 54 -11.89 -0.03 19.94
N LYS A 55 -10.80 0.68 19.70
CA LYS A 55 -10.75 1.83 18.79
C LYS A 55 -10.00 1.45 17.52
N TRP A 56 -10.63 1.68 16.36
CA TRP A 56 -10.06 1.43 15.05
C TRP A 56 -9.93 2.73 14.29
N LEU A 57 -8.70 3.11 13.94
CA LEU A 57 -8.48 4.20 12.99
C LEU A 57 -8.67 3.67 11.58
N ILE A 58 -9.62 4.26 10.88
CA ILE A 58 -9.94 3.91 9.50
C ILE A 58 -9.81 5.17 8.65
N THR A 59 -9.14 5.06 7.51
CA THR A 59 -8.88 6.18 6.62
C THR A 59 -9.27 5.89 5.18
N GLU A 60 -9.62 6.94 4.47
CA GLU A 60 -9.91 6.92 3.05
C GLU A 60 -9.13 8.03 2.35
N TYR A 61 -8.48 7.70 1.24
CA TYR A 61 -7.93 8.70 0.33
C TYR A 61 -9.04 9.23 -0.57
N VAL A 62 -9.18 10.54 -0.63
CA VAL A 62 -10.22 11.20 -1.44
C VAL A 62 -9.57 12.20 -2.38
N GLU A 63 -9.93 12.11 -3.66
CA GLU A 63 -9.51 13.02 -4.71
C GLU A 63 -10.72 13.78 -5.27
N THR A 64 -10.68 15.10 -5.19
CA THR A 64 -11.77 15.95 -5.69
C THR A 64 -11.18 17.03 -6.62
N GLY A 65 -11.25 16.78 -7.90
CA GLY A 65 -10.62 17.64 -8.90
C GLY A 65 -9.10 17.64 -8.77
N ALA A 66 -8.52 18.79 -8.48
CA ALA A 66 -7.06 18.94 -8.31
C ALA A 66 -6.59 18.79 -6.85
N ASN A 67 -7.50 18.54 -5.92
CA ASN A 67 -7.18 18.48 -4.48
C ASN A 67 -7.29 17.04 -3.97
N ALA A 68 -6.28 16.60 -3.24
CA ALA A 68 -6.32 15.36 -2.49
C ALA A 68 -6.50 15.61 -0.98
N SER A 69 -7.06 14.64 -0.29
CA SER A 69 -7.21 14.66 1.16
C SER A 69 -7.24 13.26 1.75
N VAL A 70 -6.89 13.15 3.02
CA VAL A 70 -7.04 11.94 3.81
C VAL A 70 -8.17 12.16 4.81
N ARG A 71 -9.28 11.45 4.62
CA ARG A 71 -10.35 11.38 5.61
C ARG A 71 -9.98 10.33 6.66
N ALA A 72 -10.14 10.66 7.92
CA ALA A 72 -9.75 9.78 9.02
C ALA A 72 -10.79 9.82 10.14
N ILE A 73 -11.29 8.65 10.53
CA ILE A 73 -12.23 8.49 11.64
C ILE A 73 -11.72 7.41 12.60
N SER A 74 -11.65 7.74 13.87
CA SER A 74 -11.40 6.79 14.96
C SER A 74 -12.75 6.22 15.43
N PHE A 75 -13.05 5.01 15.02
CA PHE A 75 -14.29 4.32 15.38
C PHE A 75 -14.15 3.58 16.71
N THR A 76 -15.14 3.72 17.57
CA THR A 76 -15.35 2.79 18.67
C THR A 76 -16.06 1.56 18.12
N VAL A 77 -15.40 0.40 18.22
CA VAL A 77 -15.92 -0.92 17.82
C VAL A 77 -16.16 -1.72 19.08
N SER A 78 -17.38 -2.24 19.24
CA SER A 78 -17.83 -3.02 20.40
C SER A 78 -18.46 -4.33 19.96
N GLU A 79 -18.93 -5.12 20.91
CA GLU A 79 -19.69 -6.37 20.66
C GLU A 79 -21.01 -6.11 19.90
N ASP A 80 -21.55 -4.89 19.98
CA ASP A 80 -22.75 -4.48 19.24
C ASP A 80 -22.47 -4.10 17.78
N THR A 81 -21.19 -3.97 17.38
CA THR A 81 -20.82 -3.66 15.99
C THR A 81 -20.98 -4.89 15.12
N GLU A 82 -21.82 -4.80 14.10
CA GLU A 82 -21.97 -5.87 13.10
C GLU A 82 -20.71 -5.94 12.23
N LEU A 83 -20.05 -7.11 12.22
CA LEU A 83 -18.88 -7.37 11.38
C LEU A 83 -19.22 -8.48 10.39
N THR A 84 -19.19 -8.17 9.09
CA THR A 84 -19.52 -9.13 8.03
C THR A 84 -18.50 -9.06 6.88
N ASP A 85 -18.49 -10.10 6.05
CA ASP A 85 -17.88 -10.05 4.72
C ASP A 85 -18.89 -9.49 3.67
N ARG A 86 -18.49 -9.47 2.40
CA ARG A 86 -19.35 -9.01 1.28
C ARG A 86 -20.56 -9.88 1.05
N GLU A 87 -20.48 -11.16 1.39
CA GLU A 87 -21.53 -12.15 1.26
C GLU A 87 -22.53 -12.09 2.44
N GLY A 88 -22.21 -11.27 3.47
CA GLY A 88 -23.01 -11.11 4.69
C GLY A 88 -22.72 -12.15 5.77
N ASN A 89 -21.67 -12.96 5.63
CA ASN A 89 -21.26 -13.88 6.68
C ASN A 89 -20.57 -13.10 7.81
N ALA A 90 -20.81 -13.51 9.06
CA ALA A 90 -20.15 -12.90 10.20
C ALA A 90 -18.63 -13.17 10.18
N VAL A 91 -17.84 -12.13 10.43
CA VAL A 91 -16.39 -12.20 10.59
C VAL A 91 -16.01 -11.80 12.01
N ARG A 92 -14.90 -12.32 12.50
CA ARG A 92 -14.37 -11.93 13.82
C ARG A 92 -13.54 -10.65 13.69
N PRO A 93 -13.42 -9.86 14.77
CA PRO A 93 -12.53 -8.68 14.76
C PRO A 93 -11.10 -9.01 14.34
N ASP A 94 -10.59 -10.20 14.70
CA ASP A 94 -9.22 -10.61 14.37
C ASP A 94 -9.03 -10.99 12.89
N ASP A 95 -10.10 -11.32 12.19
CA ASP A 95 -10.08 -11.62 10.75
C ASP A 95 -9.95 -10.33 9.90
N ILE A 96 -10.24 -9.16 10.49
CA ILE A 96 -10.05 -7.84 9.87
C ILE A 96 -8.68 -7.30 10.29
N ALA A 97 -7.67 -7.48 9.45
CA ALA A 97 -6.29 -7.05 9.73
C ALA A 97 -6.07 -5.55 9.48
N ILE A 98 -4.96 -5.00 9.98
CA ILE A 98 -4.43 -3.70 9.51
C ILE A 98 -4.13 -3.84 8.01
N GLY A 99 -4.52 -2.84 7.22
CA GLY A 99 -4.44 -2.89 5.76
C GLY A 99 -5.70 -3.42 5.08
N SER A 100 -6.63 -4.08 5.82
CA SER A 100 -7.89 -4.55 5.24
C SER A 100 -8.72 -3.40 4.70
N GLN A 101 -9.31 -3.61 3.53
CA GLN A 101 -10.27 -2.68 2.94
C GLN A 101 -11.67 -2.97 3.46
N VAL A 102 -12.35 -1.91 3.92
CA VAL A 102 -13.66 -2.01 4.58
C VAL A 102 -14.64 -0.94 4.13
N GLU A 103 -15.95 -1.26 4.22
CA GLU A 103 -17.02 -0.28 4.28
C GLU A 103 -17.42 -0.08 5.76
N VAL A 104 -17.81 1.15 6.15
CA VAL A 104 -18.12 1.45 7.55
C VAL A 104 -19.35 2.32 7.67
N TRP A 105 -20.23 1.97 8.63
CA TRP A 105 -21.40 2.77 9.05
C TRP A 105 -21.28 3.15 10.52
N HIS A 106 -21.72 4.37 10.85
CA HIS A 106 -21.83 4.88 12.20
C HIS A 106 -23.29 5.21 12.58
N ASP A 107 -23.54 5.49 13.84
CA ASP A 107 -24.86 5.76 14.42
C ASP A 107 -25.43 7.17 14.12
N GLY A 108 -24.80 7.91 13.24
CA GLY A 108 -25.17 9.29 12.87
C GLY A 108 -24.58 10.36 13.79
N VAL A 109 -23.77 9.98 14.80
CA VAL A 109 -23.05 10.92 15.66
C VAL A 109 -21.56 10.90 15.35
N VAL A 110 -21.03 12.06 14.99
CA VAL A 110 -19.59 12.26 14.73
C VAL A 110 -19.11 13.44 15.56
N ALA A 111 -18.06 13.24 16.34
CA ALA A 111 -17.40 14.32 17.06
C ALA A 111 -16.40 15.01 16.15
N GLU A 112 -16.51 16.33 16.05
CA GLU A 112 -15.62 17.15 15.25
C GLU A 112 -14.23 17.22 15.89
N SER A 113 -13.27 16.51 15.30
CA SER A 113 -11.85 16.47 15.64
C SER A 113 -11.07 15.98 14.43
N TYR A 114 -9.77 15.89 14.49
CA TYR A 114 -9.01 15.14 13.50
C TYR A 114 -8.01 14.23 14.21
N PRO A 115 -8.10 12.91 14.02
CA PRO A 115 -9.20 12.18 13.34
C PRO A 115 -10.56 12.47 13.98
N GLU A 116 -11.63 12.46 13.18
CA GLU A 116 -13.00 12.46 13.67
C GLU A 116 -13.25 11.24 14.58
N GLN A 117 -14.29 11.29 15.42
CA GLN A 117 -14.63 10.16 16.29
C GLN A 117 -16.09 9.79 16.12
N ALA A 118 -16.37 8.49 15.97
CA ALA A 118 -17.71 7.95 15.84
C ALA A 118 -17.81 6.56 16.47
N ARG A 119 -19.05 6.05 16.63
CA ARG A 119 -19.31 4.67 17.00
C ARG A 119 -19.66 3.88 15.74
N ALA A 120 -18.91 2.83 15.44
CA ALA A 120 -19.24 1.93 14.34
C ALA A 120 -20.46 1.08 14.72
N VAL A 121 -21.43 1.02 13.82
CA VAL A 121 -22.59 0.10 13.94
C VAL A 121 -22.44 -1.09 13.00
N LYS A 122 -21.74 -0.90 11.88
CA LYS A 122 -21.48 -1.97 10.91
C LYS A 122 -20.14 -1.73 10.21
N ILE A 123 -19.38 -2.81 10.02
CA ILE A 123 -18.16 -2.86 9.21
C ILE A 123 -18.27 -4.07 8.29
N VAL A 124 -18.07 -3.85 6.99
CA VAL A 124 -18.03 -4.91 5.98
C VAL A 124 -16.61 -5.05 5.46
N LEU A 125 -16.04 -6.23 5.61
CA LEU A 125 -14.73 -6.59 5.04
C LEU A 125 -14.87 -6.75 3.52
N LEU A 126 -14.09 -5.98 2.78
CA LEU A 126 -14.12 -5.97 1.31
C LEU A 126 -13.04 -6.84 0.68
N ASP A 127 -11.92 -7.02 1.38
CA ASP A 127 -10.90 -7.98 0.97
C ASP A 127 -11.45 -9.38 1.27
N GLY A 128 -11.92 -10.08 0.24
CA GLY A 128 -12.10 -11.52 0.37
C GLY A 128 -10.78 -12.18 0.76
N ALA A 129 -10.81 -13.45 1.17
CA ALA A 129 -9.62 -14.27 1.34
C ALA A 129 -8.91 -14.42 -0.01
N LEU A 130 -8.34 -13.34 -0.51
CA LEU A 130 -7.48 -13.31 -1.67
C LEU A 130 -6.08 -13.66 -1.20
N GLU A 131 -5.89 -14.93 -0.88
CA GLU A 131 -4.65 -15.56 -1.22
C GLU A 131 -4.55 -15.41 -2.74
N GLN A 132 -3.66 -14.57 -3.21
CA GLN A 132 -3.12 -14.70 -4.55
C GLN A 132 -2.63 -16.15 -4.63
N GLY A 133 -2.98 -16.90 -5.68
CA GLY A 133 -2.54 -18.27 -5.81
C GLY A 133 -1.03 -18.44 -5.56
N ASP A 134 -0.57 -19.65 -5.31
CA ASP A 134 0.85 -20.01 -5.15
C ASP A 134 1.58 -19.45 -3.90
N GLY A 135 0.89 -19.25 -2.79
CA GLY A 135 1.49 -18.82 -1.51
C GLY A 135 1.88 -17.34 -1.45
N MET A 136 1.39 -16.53 -2.36
CA MET A 136 1.63 -15.08 -2.34
C MET A 136 0.70 -14.37 -1.35
N ILE A 137 1.21 -13.31 -0.73
CA ILE A 137 0.45 -12.49 0.20
C ILE A 137 -0.69 -11.76 -0.52
N GLY A 138 -1.83 -11.64 0.16
CA GLY A 138 -2.97 -10.87 -0.31
C GLY A 138 -2.80 -9.36 -0.15
N ARG A 139 -3.71 -8.60 -0.77
CA ARG A 139 -3.69 -7.12 -0.75
C ARG A 139 -3.69 -6.54 0.65
N ALA A 140 -4.50 -7.06 1.56
CA ALA A 140 -4.58 -6.57 2.94
C ALA A 140 -3.25 -6.72 3.68
N GLN A 141 -2.56 -7.84 3.49
CA GLN A 141 -1.24 -8.08 4.09
C GLN A 141 -0.19 -7.12 3.51
N ALA A 142 -0.19 -6.93 2.19
CA ALA A 142 0.71 -5.97 1.54
C ALA A 142 0.45 -4.52 2.01
N ALA A 143 -0.82 -4.13 2.13
CA ALA A 143 -1.20 -2.82 2.64
C ALA A 143 -0.79 -2.65 4.11
N GLY A 144 -0.93 -3.68 4.93
CA GLY A 144 -0.47 -3.69 6.32
C GLY A 144 1.04 -3.47 6.42
N ALA A 145 1.84 -4.22 5.64
CA ALA A 145 3.30 -4.08 5.61
C ALA A 145 3.74 -2.68 5.13
N ALA A 146 3.08 -2.14 4.11
CA ALA A 146 3.37 -0.80 3.61
C ALA A 146 3.05 0.28 4.65
N LEU A 147 1.90 0.18 5.34
CA LEU A 147 1.50 1.09 6.41
C LEU A 147 2.46 1.02 7.60
N GLU A 148 2.90 -0.15 7.98
CA GLU A 148 3.91 -0.32 9.04
C GLU A 148 5.21 0.38 8.68
N SER A 149 5.68 0.25 7.43
CA SER A 149 6.87 0.95 6.92
C SER A 149 6.69 2.47 6.94
N ALA A 150 5.53 2.98 6.53
CA ALA A 150 5.22 4.41 6.55
C ALA A 150 5.18 4.97 7.98
N LEU A 151 4.56 4.25 8.91
CA LEU A 151 4.51 4.61 10.33
C LEU A 151 5.88 4.52 11.01
N ALA A 152 6.77 3.64 10.56
CA ALA A 152 8.15 3.60 11.06
C ALA A 152 8.93 4.86 10.68
N SER A 153 8.67 5.45 9.51
CA SER A 153 9.29 6.70 9.06
C SER A 153 8.62 7.95 9.64
N GLU A 154 7.31 7.93 9.86
CA GLU A 154 6.52 9.02 10.45
C GLU A 154 5.52 8.45 11.48
N PRO A 155 5.95 8.20 12.74
CA PRO A 155 5.12 7.51 13.73
C PRO A 155 3.82 8.23 14.14
N ALA A 156 3.76 9.54 13.97
CA ALA A 156 2.57 10.36 14.23
C ALA A 156 1.74 10.61 12.95
N GLY A 157 2.17 10.08 11.81
CA GLY A 157 1.50 10.28 10.53
C GLY A 157 0.14 9.59 10.47
N ILE A 158 -0.83 10.25 9.85
CA ILE A 158 -2.11 9.65 9.49
C ILE A 158 -2.06 9.35 7.99
N TRP A 159 -2.00 8.08 7.67
CA TRP A 159 -1.81 7.58 6.32
C TRP A 159 -3.11 7.02 5.74
N ALA A 160 -3.26 7.08 4.43
CA ALA A 160 -4.30 6.39 3.68
C ALA A 160 -3.68 5.65 2.49
N VAL A 161 -4.24 4.50 2.16
CA VAL A 161 -3.88 3.76 0.94
C VAL A 161 -4.64 4.40 -0.23
N LYS A 162 -3.90 5.02 -1.15
CA LYS A 162 -4.46 5.58 -2.39
C LYS A 162 -4.80 4.47 -3.37
N ASP A 163 -3.84 3.60 -3.64
CA ASP A 163 -4.02 2.41 -4.48
C ASP A 163 -3.03 1.30 -4.11
N ALA A 164 -3.36 0.09 -4.56
CA ALA A 164 -2.54 -1.10 -4.41
C ALA A 164 -2.67 -1.94 -5.68
N ARG A 165 -1.54 -2.26 -6.33
CA ARG A 165 -1.46 -3.01 -7.58
C ARG A 165 -0.46 -4.15 -7.44
N PHE A 166 -0.84 -5.33 -7.89
CA PHE A 166 0.06 -6.47 -7.96
C PHE A 166 0.72 -6.55 -9.34
N ASN A 167 2.03 -6.70 -9.36
CA ASN A 167 2.80 -7.00 -10.56
C ASN A 167 3.01 -8.53 -10.62
N GLU A 168 2.31 -9.20 -11.52
CA GLU A 168 2.36 -10.66 -11.66
C GLU A 168 3.72 -11.15 -12.17
N GLU A 169 4.38 -10.40 -13.07
CA GLU A 169 5.65 -10.78 -13.67
C GLU A 169 6.80 -10.73 -12.64
N LEU A 170 6.83 -9.68 -11.85
CA LEU A 170 7.88 -9.44 -10.86
C LEU A 170 7.49 -9.89 -9.45
N ALA A 171 6.26 -10.37 -9.26
CA ALA A 171 5.71 -10.93 -8.02
C ALA A 171 5.82 -9.98 -6.81
N TYR A 172 5.41 -8.72 -6.96
CA TYR A 172 5.33 -7.76 -5.87
C TYR A 172 4.11 -6.84 -5.95
N TRP A 173 3.77 -6.26 -4.80
CA TRP A 173 2.77 -5.22 -4.69
C TRP A 173 3.42 -3.83 -4.76
N THR A 174 2.83 -2.93 -5.54
CA THR A 174 3.09 -1.48 -5.48
C THR A 174 1.92 -0.82 -4.78
N LEU A 175 2.19 -0.12 -3.70
CA LEU A 175 1.21 0.66 -2.96
C LEU A 175 1.61 2.13 -2.96
N ASN A 176 0.63 3.01 -3.21
CA ASN A 176 0.78 4.44 -3.03
C ASN A 176 0.08 4.86 -1.74
N LEU A 177 0.84 5.38 -0.79
CA LEU A 177 0.35 5.84 0.50
C LEU A 177 0.39 7.35 0.55
N ALA A 178 -0.73 7.99 0.90
CA ALA A 178 -0.81 9.43 1.10
C ALA A 178 -0.85 9.76 2.59
N SER A 179 -0.03 10.71 3.04
CA SER A 179 -0.13 11.22 4.39
C SER A 179 -1.12 12.39 4.46
N HIS A 180 -1.73 12.60 5.63
CA HIS A 180 -2.60 13.75 5.84
C HIS A 180 -1.86 15.09 5.65
N SER A 181 -0.57 15.13 5.99
CA SER A 181 0.28 16.33 5.89
C SER A 181 0.66 16.69 4.44
N ALA A 182 0.69 15.69 3.54
CA ALA A 182 1.04 15.85 2.13
C ALA A 182 0.22 14.89 1.24
N PRO A 183 -1.11 15.09 1.15
CA PRO A 183 -1.98 14.13 0.45
C PRO A 183 -1.77 14.10 -1.06
N ASP A 184 -1.23 15.17 -1.64
CA ASP A 184 -0.95 15.28 -3.08
C ASP A 184 0.39 14.65 -3.48
N GLU A 185 1.22 14.27 -2.52
CA GLU A 185 2.55 13.66 -2.71
C GLU A 185 2.59 12.22 -2.14
N PRO A 186 1.89 11.25 -2.75
CA PRO A 186 1.86 9.90 -2.23
C PRO A 186 3.23 9.22 -2.34
N MET A 187 3.59 8.51 -1.29
CA MET A 187 4.80 7.69 -1.21
C MET A 187 4.55 6.33 -1.83
N GLU A 188 5.39 5.93 -2.80
CA GLU A 188 5.39 4.57 -3.34
C GLU A 188 6.11 3.62 -2.37
N VAL A 189 5.45 2.52 -2.04
CA VAL A 189 6.00 1.43 -1.24
C VAL A 189 5.86 0.13 -2.01
N ARG A 190 6.94 -0.63 -2.11
CA ARG A 190 6.94 -1.95 -2.73
C ARG A 190 7.04 -3.05 -1.69
N VAL A 191 6.18 -4.05 -1.83
CA VAL A 191 6.10 -5.19 -0.92
C VAL A 191 6.23 -6.48 -1.73
N ASP A 192 7.22 -7.28 -1.38
CA ASP A 192 7.46 -8.57 -2.03
C ASP A 192 6.27 -9.52 -1.85
N GLY A 193 5.80 -10.09 -2.93
CA GLY A 193 4.57 -10.88 -2.97
C GLY A 193 4.68 -12.22 -2.25
N LEU A 194 5.86 -12.77 -2.06
CA LEU A 194 6.08 -14.05 -1.37
C LEU A 194 6.37 -13.85 0.11
N SER A 195 7.31 -12.95 0.42
CA SER A 195 7.80 -12.75 1.79
C SER A 195 7.03 -11.71 2.58
N GLY A 196 6.28 -10.82 1.93
CA GLY A 196 5.64 -9.67 2.56
C GLY A 196 6.62 -8.58 3.02
N LYS A 197 7.90 -8.68 2.69
CA LYS A 197 8.91 -7.69 3.09
C LYS A 197 8.82 -6.46 2.19
N VAL A 198 8.90 -5.28 2.81
CA VAL A 198 9.08 -4.01 2.10
C VAL A 198 10.51 -3.94 1.56
N PHE A 199 10.65 -3.45 0.34
CA PHE A 199 11.95 -3.21 -0.28
C PHE A 199 11.99 -1.85 -0.98
N PRO A 200 13.18 -1.22 -1.11
CA PRO A 200 13.34 0.05 -1.82
C PRO A 200 12.90 -0.05 -3.28
N VAL A 201 12.42 1.04 -3.86
CA VAL A 201 12.12 1.10 -5.30
C VAL A 201 13.42 0.92 -6.07
N PRO A 202 13.58 -0.14 -6.90
CA PRO A 202 14.78 -0.34 -7.66
C PRO A 202 15.00 0.75 -8.70
N ALA A 203 16.25 1.12 -8.92
CA ALA A 203 16.64 2.01 -10.01
C ALA A 203 16.61 1.30 -11.38
N ALA A 204 16.83 -0.03 -11.37
CA ALA A 204 16.66 -0.91 -12.52
C ALA A 204 16.28 -2.31 -12.03
N GLU A 205 15.41 -3.01 -12.76
CA GLU A 205 14.97 -4.36 -12.39
C GLU A 205 14.54 -5.21 -13.59
N ASN A 206 14.60 -6.53 -13.40
CA ASN A 206 13.91 -7.54 -14.18
C ASN A 206 13.42 -8.67 -13.25
N GLU A 207 12.99 -9.80 -13.81
CA GLU A 207 12.48 -10.94 -13.04
C GLU A 207 13.51 -11.59 -12.09
N ALA A 208 14.82 -11.35 -12.30
CA ALA A 208 15.89 -11.99 -11.54
C ALA A 208 16.77 -11.02 -10.75
N PHE A 209 16.81 -9.75 -11.11
CA PHE A 209 17.68 -8.75 -10.50
C PHE A 209 16.95 -7.45 -10.18
N ARG A 210 17.26 -6.84 -9.03
CA ARG A 210 16.90 -5.49 -8.62
C ARG A 210 18.18 -4.74 -8.27
N VAL A 211 18.45 -3.62 -8.92
CA VAL A 211 19.58 -2.74 -8.59
C VAL A 211 19.03 -1.49 -7.93
N PHE A 212 19.42 -1.21 -6.70
CA PHE A 212 19.00 -0.02 -5.96
C PHE A 212 19.94 1.15 -6.21
N THR A 213 21.24 0.86 -6.34
CA THR A 213 22.29 1.84 -6.65
C THR A 213 23.42 1.16 -7.43
N PRO A 214 24.05 1.86 -8.40
CA PRO A 214 23.74 3.21 -8.90
C PRO A 214 22.48 3.25 -9.77
N ALA A 215 21.86 4.43 -9.84
CA ALA A 215 20.75 4.65 -10.79
C ALA A 215 21.32 4.75 -12.24
N PRO A 216 20.50 4.42 -13.26
CA PRO A 216 20.86 4.63 -14.66
C PRO A 216 21.38 6.06 -14.92
N ASP A 217 22.33 6.18 -15.83
CA ASP A 217 22.98 7.43 -16.21
C ASP A 217 23.80 8.14 -15.13
N THR A 218 24.00 7.52 -13.96
CA THR A 218 24.86 8.06 -12.91
C THR A 218 26.31 8.18 -13.42
N VAL A 219 26.92 9.34 -13.21
CA VAL A 219 28.34 9.58 -13.51
C VAL A 219 29.21 9.04 -12.37
N LEU A 220 30.06 8.07 -12.67
CA LEU A 220 30.81 7.31 -11.67
C LEU A 220 32.32 7.56 -11.80
N GLY A 221 33.02 7.45 -10.65
CA GLY A 221 34.46 7.32 -10.58
C GLY A 221 34.92 5.89 -10.90
N ASN A 222 36.22 5.67 -10.82
CA ASN A 222 36.80 4.35 -11.09
C ASN A 222 36.61 3.31 -10.00
N SER A 223 35.95 3.69 -8.91
CA SER A 223 35.57 2.81 -7.82
C SER A 223 34.17 3.17 -7.36
N PHE A 224 33.25 2.20 -7.31
CA PHE A 224 31.89 2.41 -6.88
C PHE A 224 31.28 1.10 -6.36
N THR A 225 30.21 1.24 -5.61
CA THR A 225 29.46 0.11 -5.05
C THR A 225 28.12 -0.04 -5.77
N VAL A 226 27.77 -1.28 -6.08
CA VAL A 226 26.45 -1.68 -6.56
C VAL A 226 25.74 -2.44 -5.45
N GLU A 227 24.55 -1.99 -5.07
CA GLU A 227 23.71 -2.67 -4.09
C GLU A 227 22.39 -3.08 -4.74
N GLY A 228 21.95 -4.31 -4.46
CA GLY A 228 20.77 -4.86 -5.09
C GLY A 228 20.31 -6.17 -4.48
N GLN A 229 19.36 -6.79 -5.17
CA GLN A 229 18.86 -8.14 -4.86
C GLN A 229 18.90 -9.00 -6.11
N ALA A 230 19.16 -10.30 -5.91
CA ALA A 230 19.07 -11.31 -6.95
C ALA A 230 18.13 -12.44 -6.52
N ARG A 231 17.34 -12.97 -7.47
CA ARG A 231 16.47 -14.13 -7.29
C ARG A 231 16.85 -15.19 -8.32
N VAL A 232 18.03 -15.77 -8.13
CA VAL A 232 18.65 -16.72 -9.05
C VAL A 232 18.95 -18.04 -8.35
N PHE A 233 19.01 -19.14 -9.13
CA PHE A 233 19.31 -20.45 -8.60
C PHE A 233 20.70 -20.46 -7.94
N GLU A 234 20.83 -21.13 -6.77
CA GLU A 234 22.05 -21.15 -5.95
C GLU A 234 22.60 -19.78 -5.55
N ALA A 235 21.80 -18.70 -5.65
CA ALA A 235 22.20 -17.33 -5.36
C ALA A 235 23.38 -16.78 -6.20
N ALA A 236 23.93 -17.55 -7.13
CA ALA A 236 25.15 -17.23 -7.87
C ALA A 236 24.84 -16.56 -9.21
N PHE A 237 25.57 -15.49 -9.52
CA PHE A 237 25.44 -14.77 -10.79
C PHE A 237 26.78 -14.19 -11.25
N THR A 238 26.80 -13.77 -12.50
CA THR A 238 27.93 -13.08 -13.12
C THR A 238 27.61 -11.61 -13.33
N TRP A 239 28.59 -10.76 -13.16
CA TRP A 239 28.50 -9.35 -13.51
C TRP A 239 29.64 -8.92 -14.40
N GLN A 240 29.39 -7.92 -15.26
CA GLN A 240 30.36 -7.36 -16.19
C GLN A 240 30.13 -5.86 -16.32
N LEU A 241 31.21 -5.07 -16.29
CA LEU A 241 31.21 -3.66 -16.63
C LEU A 241 31.93 -3.48 -17.95
N GLU A 242 31.26 -2.88 -18.93
CA GLU A 242 31.85 -2.62 -20.26
C GLU A 242 31.58 -1.20 -20.73
N ASP A 243 32.40 -0.71 -21.69
CA ASP A 243 32.21 0.59 -22.33
C ASP A 243 31.77 0.48 -23.80
N GLY A 244 31.26 -0.70 -24.20
CA GLY A 244 30.79 -1.01 -25.54
C GLY A 244 31.93 -1.50 -26.48
N HIS A 245 33.19 -1.35 -26.11
CA HIS A 245 34.33 -1.87 -26.84
C HIS A 245 35.18 -2.82 -25.99
N HIS A 246 35.29 -2.54 -24.69
CA HIS A 246 36.13 -3.30 -23.79
C HIS A 246 35.38 -3.65 -22.52
N ILE A 247 35.68 -4.84 -21.98
CA ILE A 247 35.32 -5.21 -20.64
C ILE A 247 36.28 -4.46 -19.70
N LEU A 248 35.72 -3.60 -18.87
CA LEU A 248 36.46 -2.79 -17.90
C LEU A 248 36.73 -3.56 -16.61
N ALA A 249 35.74 -4.35 -16.18
CA ALA A 249 35.82 -5.24 -15.05
C ALA A 249 34.75 -6.33 -15.16
N GLU A 250 34.99 -7.50 -14.56
CA GLU A 250 34.01 -8.60 -14.50
C GLU A 250 34.25 -9.47 -13.26
N GLY A 251 33.25 -10.25 -12.89
CA GLY A 251 33.36 -11.18 -11.78
C GLY A 251 32.14 -12.02 -11.55
N HIS A 252 32.25 -12.89 -10.56
CA HIS A 252 31.15 -13.70 -10.05
C HIS A 252 30.78 -13.21 -8.65
N ALA A 253 29.52 -13.28 -8.33
CA ALA A 253 29.00 -12.89 -7.02
C ALA A 253 27.92 -13.85 -6.54
N MET A 254 27.64 -13.78 -5.24
CA MET A 254 26.55 -14.51 -4.61
C MET A 254 25.70 -13.52 -3.80
N ALA A 255 24.39 -13.65 -3.90
CA ALA A 255 23.46 -13.04 -2.99
C ALA A 255 23.41 -13.84 -1.67
N ASP A 256 22.83 -13.26 -0.62
CA ASP A 256 22.69 -13.92 0.68
C ASP A 256 21.58 -14.99 0.70
N GLU A 257 20.64 -14.96 -0.26
CA GLU A 257 19.60 -15.97 -0.47
C GLU A 257 19.46 -16.26 -1.98
N GLY A 258 19.02 -17.50 -2.32
CA GLY A 258 18.72 -17.91 -3.70
C GLY A 258 17.22 -18.04 -3.98
N ALA A 259 16.87 -18.21 -5.25
CA ALA A 259 15.48 -18.40 -5.66
C ALA A 259 14.78 -19.52 -4.86
N PRO A 260 13.49 -19.34 -4.48
CA PRO A 260 12.56 -18.31 -4.94
C PRO A 260 12.66 -16.98 -4.18
N ALA A 261 13.47 -16.88 -3.12
CA ALA A 261 13.65 -15.67 -2.35
C ALA A 261 14.54 -14.64 -3.09
N TRP A 262 14.41 -13.36 -2.72
CA TRP A 262 15.29 -12.28 -3.13
C TRP A 262 16.43 -12.14 -2.12
N GLY A 263 17.63 -12.55 -2.51
CA GLY A 263 18.85 -12.39 -1.72
C GLY A 263 19.52 -11.05 -2.01
N ASN A 264 20.04 -10.38 -0.97
CA ASN A 264 20.77 -9.13 -1.12
C ASN A 264 22.18 -9.39 -1.64
N PHE A 265 22.69 -8.47 -2.45
CA PHE A 265 24.08 -8.48 -2.86
C PHE A 265 24.70 -7.08 -2.78
N LYS A 266 26.03 -7.06 -2.65
CA LYS A 266 26.85 -5.87 -2.69
C LYS A 266 28.09 -6.17 -3.51
N LEU A 267 28.35 -5.34 -4.54
CA LEU A 267 29.55 -5.44 -5.39
C LEU A 267 30.35 -4.15 -5.25
N ASP A 268 31.63 -4.28 -4.91
CA ASP A 268 32.58 -3.19 -4.98
C ASP A 268 33.36 -3.34 -6.28
N ILE A 269 33.07 -2.48 -7.25
CA ILE A 269 33.64 -2.52 -8.60
C ILE A 269 34.75 -1.48 -8.72
N HIS A 270 35.86 -1.91 -9.30
CA HIS A 270 36.98 -1.04 -9.63
C HIS A 270 37.39 -1.27 -11.08
N PHE A 271 37.68 -0.17 -11.83
CA PHE A 271 38.24 -0.18 -13.15
C PHE A 271 39.31 0.93 -13.28
N GLU A 272 40.21 0.83 -14.23
CA GLU A 272 41.28 1.84 -14.40
C GLU A 272 40.79 3.03 -15.21
N LYS A 273 40.44 2.83 -16.47
CA LYS A 273 39.99 3.85 -17.42
C LYS A 273 38.95 3.24 -18.39
N ALA A 274 38.14 4.09 -18.99
CA ALA A 274 37.22 3.74 -20.05
C ALA A 274 37.61 4.43 -21.37
N THR A 275 37.27 3.82 -22.50
CA THR A 275 37.51 4.39 -23.84
C THR A 275 36.31 5.18 -24.35
N GLN A 276 35.15 5.00 -23.74
CA GLN A 276 33.91 5.67 -24.08
C GLN A 276 33.26 6.31 -22.85
N PRO A 277 32.48 7.40 -23.03
CA PRO A 277 31.82 8.08 -21.92
C PRO A 277 30.67 7.28 -21.29
N ASN A 278 30.11 6.33 -22.02
CA ASN A 278 29.02 5.47 -21.57
C ASN A 278 29.59 4.10 -21.19
N MET A 279 29.12 3.60 -20.07
CA MET A 279 29.39 2.25 -19.58
C MET A 279 28.08 1.49 -19.42
N MET A 280 28.14 0.18 -19.43
CA MET A 280 27.01 -0.70 -19.11
C MET A 280 27.43 -1.70 -18.05
N LEU A 281 26.68 -1.75 -16.96
CA LEU A 281 26.76 -2.82 -15.97
C LEU A 281 25.75 -3.90 -16.36
N LEU A 282 26.24 -5.10 -16.60
CA LEU A 282 25.45 -6.28 -16.92
C LEU A 282 25.45 -7.22 -15.73
N LEU A 283 24.26 -7.68 -15.35
CA LEU A 283 24.06 -8.76 -14.38
C LEU A 283 23.32 -9.90 -15.09
N TYR A 284 23.82 -11.14 -14.96
CA TYR A 284 23.22 -12.27 -15.67
C TYR A 284 23.60 -13.62 -15.02
N VAL A 285 22.92 -14.66 -15.41
CA VAL A 285 23.26 -16.04 -15.09
C VAL A 285 23.60 -16.81 -16.35
N HIS A 286 24.41 -17.86 -16.21
CA HIS A 286 24.60 -18.84 -17.27
C HIS A 286 23.66 -20.02 -17.07
N SER A 287 22.95 -20.40 -18.13
CA SER A 287 22.13 -21.58 -18.16
C SER A 287 22.96 -22.83 -17.83
N ALA A 288 22.51 -23.60 -16.85
CA ALA A 288 23.14 -24.87 -16.53
C ALA A 288 23.02 -25.92 -17.65
N LYS A 289 22.11 -25.68 -18.63
CA LYS A 289 21.83 -26.59 -19.71
C LYS A 289 22.85 -26.49 -20.85
N ASP A 290 23.20 -25.27 -21.23
CA ASP A 290 23.96 -25.01 -22.47
C ASP A 290 24.93 -23.83 -22.36
N GLY A 291 24.99 -23.15 -21.18
CA GLY A 291 25.86 -22.01 -20.94
C GLY A 291 25.38 -20.70 -21.56
N SER A 292 24.19 -20.65 -22.14
CA SER A 292 23.61 -19.42 -22.66
C SER A 292 23.37 -18.39 -21.54
N ILE A 293 23.38 -17.09 -21.88
CA ILE A 293 23.05 -16.03 -20.96
C ILE A 293 21.53 -15.99 -20.75
N GLU A 294 21.12 -15.99 -19.49
CA GLU A 294 19.73 -15.89 -19.07
C GLU A 294 19.57 -14.72 -18.08
N HIS A 295 18.37 -14.14 -18.02
CA HIS A 295 17.99 -13.11 -17.04
C HIS A 295 18.88 -11.86 -17.05
N GLN A 296 19.39 -11.45 -18.23
CA GLN A 296 20.28 -10.32 -18.32
C GLN A 296 19.58 -9.00 -17.95
N LEU A 297 20.13 -8.29 -16.95
CA LEU A 297 19.79 -6.90 -16.63
C LEU A 297 20.95 -6.01 -17.07
N VAL A 298 20.64 -4.94 -17.81
CA VAL A 298 21.60 -3.93 -18.27
C VAL A 298 21.31 -2.61 -17.57
N VAL A 299 22.27 -2.05 -16.87
CA VAL A 299 22.19 -0.73 -16.22
C VAL A 299 23.15 0.22 -16.93
N PRO A 300 22.65 1.19 -17.73
CA PRO A 300 23.49 2.19 -18.38
C PRO A 300 24.09 3.14 -17.34
N LEU A 301 25.38 3.42 -17.44
CA LEU A 301 26.14 4.26 -16.55
C LEU A 301 27.02 5.24 -17.35
N LYS A 302 27.58 6.22 -16.67
CA LYS A 302 28.53 7.16 -17.29
C LYS A 302 29.84 7.22 -16.51
N VAL A 303 30.92 7.36 -17.23
CA VAL A 303 32.25 7.55 -16.62
C VAL A 303 32.56 9.05 -16.46
N ARG A 304 33.26 9.39 -15.40
CA ARG A 304 33.80 10.74 -15.17
C ARG A 304 34.86 11.07 -16.20
N GLU A 305 34.86 12.29 -16.72
CA GLU A 305 35.72 12.72 -17.85
C GLU A 305 37.23 12.48 -17.62
N ASP A 306 37.73 12.67 -16.39
CA ASP A 306 39.14 12.47 -16.05
C ASP A 306 39.61 11.00 -16.09
N LEU A 307 38.68 10.08 -16.22
CA LEU A 307 38.91 8.64 -16.36
C LEU A 307 38.78 8.15 -17.80
N MET A 308 38.58 9.06 -18.74
CA MET A 308 38.58 8.73 -20.17
C MET A 308 40.02 8.55 -20.68
N ASP A 309 40.26 7.43 -21.35
CA ASP A 309 41.53 7.23 -22.08
C ASP A 309 41.44 7.83 -23.49
N THR A 310 41.89 9.07 -23.61
CA THR A 310 41.88 9.78 -24.90
C THR A 310 42.95 9.28 -25.87
N THR A 311 43.84 8.40 -25.45
CA THR A 311 44.94 7.88 -26.32
C THR A 311 44.46 6.78 -27.25
N LEU A 312 43.35 6.10 -26.93
CA LEU A 312 42.76 5.01 -27.71
C LEU A 312 41.66 5.48 -28.70
N THR A 313 41.34 6.75 -28.72
CA THR A 313 40.29 7.33 -29.60
C THR A 313 40.82 7.89 -30.91
N ALA A 314 42.11 7.72 -31.26
CA ALA A 314 42.63 8.09 -32.58
C ALA A 314 42.41 6.95 -33.58
N PRO A 315 41.74 7.20 -34.72
CA PRO A 315 41.52 6.21 -35.78
C PRO A 315 42.83 5.77 -36.47
#